data_46db0c862e5c76b7e407c7121c389e64
#
_entry.id   46db0c862e5c76b7e407c7121c389e64
#
_cell.length_a   1.000
_cell.length_b   1.000
_cell.length_c   1.000
_cell.angle_alpha   90.00
_cell.angle_beta   90.00
_cell.angle_gamma   90.00
#
_symmetry.space_group_name_H-M   'P 1'
#
loop_
_entity.id
_entity.type
_entity.pdbx_description
1 polymer ?
#
loop_
_entity_poly.entity_id
_entity_poly.type
_entity_poly.pdbx_seq_one_letter_code
_entity_poly.pdbx_strand_id
1 'polypeptide(L)'
;GYKAIYSNKNLNLNITKIEKIKKNKLNLTIEKRLNNFSNKQALNKISLKIDAEKEIKVVSKNMQGNPSRYQMIIKLNIDVIDNQNKKINKNITQDFSYNTNSNRFTLSQYEIEIEEVLINKIIDELIKDLSKL
;
A
#
# COMPACT_ATOMS: atom_id res chain seq x y z
N GLY A 1 11.90 -12.13 6.43
CA GLY A 1 11.01 -11.03 6.13
C GLY A 1 9.71 -11.46 5.45
N TYR A 2 8.83 -10.52 5.27
CA TYR A 2 7.54 -10.78 4.62
C TYR A 2 7.73 -11.08 3.14
N LYS A 3 7.06 -12.13 2.68
CA LYS A 3 7.04 -12.49 1.25
C LYS A 3 5.63 -12.30 0.71
N ALA A 4 5.49 -11.52 -0.35
CA ALA A 4 4.20 -11.23 -0.96
C ALA A 4 3.57 -12.48 -1.56
N ILE A 5 2.33 -12.77 -1.19
CA ILE A 5 1.61 -13.99 -1.62
C ILE A 5 1.27 -13.93 -3.11
N TYR A 6 0.90 -12.76 -3.61
CA TYR A 6 0.41 -12.57 -4.98
C TYR A 6 1.45 -11.94 -5.91
N SER A 7 2.71 -11.81 -5.49
CA SER A 7 3.74 -11.04 -6.20
C SER A 7 4.01 -11.51 -7.63
N ASN A 8 3.78 -12.80 -7.94
CA ASN A 8 4.06 -13.39 -9.24
C ASN A 8 2.80 -13.73 -10.04
N LYS A 9 1.63 -13.31 -9.58
CA LYS A 9 0.37 -13.60 -10.25
C LYS A 9 -0.12 -12.41 -11.06
N ASN A 10 -0.58 -12.69 -12.27
CA ASN A 10 -1.29 -11.70 -13.06
C ASN A 10 -2.79 -11.79 -12.76
N LEU A 11 -3.45 -10.66 -12.70
CA LEU A 11 -4.89 -10.60 -12.58
C LEU A 11 -5.56 -11.00 -13.90
N ASN A 12 -6.78 -11.53 -13.82
CA ASN A 12 -7.63 -11.67 -14.99
C ASN A 12 -8.39 -10.37 -15.25
N LEU A 13 -7.69 -9.27 -15.09
CA LEU A 13 -8.21 -7.91 -15.24
C LEU A 13 -7.17 -7.06 -15.96
N ASN A 14 -7.66 -6.20 -16.85
CA ASN A 14 -6.83 -5.20 -17.51
C ASN A 14 -7.04 -3.86 -16.78
N ILE A 15 -6.02 -3.38 -16.08
CA ILE A 15 -6.05 -2.08 -15.44
C ILE A 15 -5.68 -1.04 -16.49
N THR A 16 -6.68 -0.34 -17.01
CA THR A 16 -6.49 0.61 -18.13
C THR A 16 -6.01 1.97 -17.68
N LYS A 17 -6.29 2.34 -16.43
CA LYS A 17 -5.92 3.65 -15.90
C LYS A 17 -5.81 3.58 -14.38
N ILE A 18 -4.80 4.25 -13.84
CA ILE A 18 -4.68 4.48 -12.39
C ILE A 18 -4.57 5.99 -12.19
N GLU A 19 -5.58 6.58 -11.59
CA GLU A 19 -5.58 7.98 -11.20
C GLU A 19 -5.11 8.10 -9.75
N LYS A 20 -4.15 9.00 -9.51
CA LYS A 20 -3.62 9.27 -8.16
C LYS A 20 -4.17 10.62 -7.69
N ILE A 21 -4.84 10.63 -6.56
CA ILE A 21 -5.31 11.88 -5.96
C ILE A 21 -4.11 12.72 -5.52
N LYS A 22 -3.10 12.07 -4.94
CA LYS A 22 -1.84 12.71 -4.54
C LYS A 22 -0.68 12.11 -5.33
N LYS A 23 0.13 12.97 -5.96
CA LYS A 23 1.26 12.54 -6.79
C LYS A 23 2.54 12.51 -5.96
N ASN A 24 2.52 11.80 -4.83
CA ASN A 24 3.69 11.62 -3.98
C ASN A 24 4.35 10.26 -4.25
N LYS A 25 5.51 10.05 -3.63
CA LYS A 25 6.30 8.83 -3.84
C LYS A 25 5.52 7.57 -3.47
N LEU A 26 4.76 7.60 -2.38
CA LEU A 26 3.97 6.45 -1.94
C LEU A 26 2.95 6.02 -3.00
N ASN A 27 2.19 6.98 -3.52
CA ASN A 27 1.17 6.69 -4.53
C ASN A 27 1.79 6.26 -5.86
N LEU A 28 2.94 6.83 -6.24
CA LEU A 28 3.67 6.39 -7.44
C LEU A 28 4.16 4.95 -7.30
N THR A 29 4.65 4.59 -6.13
CA THR A 29 5.12 3.22 -5.84
C THR A 29 3.96 2.22 -5.96
N ILE A 30 2.82 2.55 -5.37
CA ILE A 30 1.63 1.68 -5.42
C ILE A 30 1.15 1.54 -6.87
N GLU A 31 1.09 2.63 -7.63
CA GLU A 31 0.72 2.59 -9.04
C GLU A 31 1.60 1.63 -9.85
N LYS A 32 2.91 1.74 -9.69
CA LYS A 32 3.86 0.89 -10.41
C LYS A 32 3.66 -0.59 -10.08
N ARG A 33 3.46 -0.90 -8.82
CA ARG A 33 3.25 -2.29 -8.39
C ARG A 33 1.93 -2.85 -8.88
N LEU A 34 0.86 -2.06 -8.86
CA LEU A 34 -0.43 -2.48 -9.38
C LEU A 34 -0.37 -2.73 -10.88
N ASN A 35 0.33 -1.89 -11.64
CA ASN A 35 0.49 -2.08 -13.08
C ASN A 35 1.19 -3.40 -13.42
N ASN A 36 2.07 -3.90 -12.56
CA ASN A 36 2.74 -5.17 -12.76
C ASN A 36 1.78 -6.36 -12.73
N PHE A 37 0.62 -6.23 -12.10
CA PHE A 37 -0.39 -7.28 -12.03
C PHE A 37 -1.43 -7.19 -13.14
N SER A 38 -1.46 -6.10 -13.89
CA SER A 38 -2.44 -5.92 -14.96
C SER A 38 -2.19 -6.90 -16.09
N ASN A 39 -3.25 -7.54 -16.57
CA ASN A 39 -3.21 -8.41 -17.73
C ASN A 39 -3.84 -7.67 -18.93
N LYS A 40 -3.00 -7.20 -19.84
CA LYS A 40 -3.44 -6.42 -21.00
C LYS A 40 -4.29 -7.24 -21.98
N GLN A 41 -4.24 -8.57 -21.87
CA GLN A 41 -5.02 -9.48 -22.69
C GLN A 41 -6.39 -9.80 -22.10
N ALA A 42 -6.64 -9.42 -20.85
CA ALA A 42 -7.91 -9.71 -20.19
C ALA A 42 -9.02 -8.85 -20.78
N LEU A 43 -10.20 -9.46 -20.93
CA LEU A 43 -11.37 -8.78 -21.49
C LEU A 43 -12.02 -7.84 -20.46
N ASN A 44 -11.92 -8.18 -19.19
CA ASN A 44 -12.45 -7.35 -18.13
C ASN A 44 -11.51 -6.17 -17.89
N LYS A 45 -11.99 -4.98 -18.18
CA LYS A 45 -11.22 -3.75 -18.01
C LYS A 45 -11.70 -2.99 -16.80
N ILE A 46 -10.77 -2.50 -16.02
CA ILE A 46 -11.07 -1.64 -14.85
C ILE A 46 -10.17 -0.42 -14.86
N SER A 47 -10.65 0.63 -14.23
CA SER A 47 -9.81 1.77 -13.88
C SER A 47 -9.79 1.92 -12.37
N LEU A 48 -8.72 2.48 -11.84
CA LEU A 48 -8.52 2.66 -10.40
C LEU A 48 -8.29 4.13 -10.10
N LYS A 49 -8.80 4.55 -8.95
CA LYS A 49 -8.47 5.84 -8.38
C LYS A 49 -7.94 5.58 -6.97
N ILE A 50 -6.70 5.97 -6.72
CA ILE A 50 -6.00 5.64 -5.46
C ILE A 50 -5.66 6.88 -4.66
N ASP A 51 -5.72 6.73 -3.34
CA ASP A 51 -5.29 7.74 -2.38
C ASP A 51 -4.65 7.00 -1.21
N ALA A 52 -3.32 6.98 -1.18
CA ALA A 52 -2.58 6.34 -0.11
C ALA A 52 -1.93 7.37 0.79
N GLU A 53 -1.93 7.10 2.08
CA GLU A 53 -1.35 7.96 3.10
C GLU A 53 -0.50 7.14 4.07
N LYS A 54 0.58 7.74 4.53
CA LYS A 54 1.46 7.17 5.57
C LYS A 54 1.47 8.11 6.78
N GLU A 55 1.34 7.52 7.96
CA GLU A 55 1.44 8.26 9.23
C GLU A 55 2.39 7.51 10.16
N ILE A 56 3.20 8.24 10.91
CA ILE A 56 4.03 7.70 11.97
C ILE A 56 3.59 8.37 13.27
N LYS A 57 3.15 7.56 14.23
CA LYS A 57 2.70 8.02 15.54
C LYS A 57 3.68 7.60 16.63
N VAL A 58 3.81 8.44 17.65
CA VAL A 58 4.48 8.05 18.90
C VAL A 58 3.51 7.25 19.73
N VAL A 59 3.86 6.01 20.07
CA VAL A 59 2.99 5.13 20.88
C VAL A 59 3.50 4.94 22.31
N SER A 60 4.78 5.25 22.56
CA SER A 60 5.35 5.21 23.92
C SER A 60 6.45 6.25 24.05
N LYS A 61 6.59 6.76 25.25
CA LYS A 61 7.67 7.69 25.61
C LYS A 61 8.47 7.12 26.79
N ASN A 62 9.76 7.49 26.85
CA ASN A 62 10.58 7.14 28.00
C ASN A 62 10.32 8.08 29.18
N MET A 63 11.01 7.88 30.28
CA MET A 63 10.82 8.68 31.50
C MET A 63 11.14 10.16 31.31
N GLN A 64 12.01 10.50 30.33
CA GLN A 64 12.35 11.88 29.98
C GLN A 64 11.35 12.52 29.01
N GLY A 65 10.31 11.78 28.62
CA GLY A 65 9.30 12.28 27.69
C GLY A 65 9.69 12.18 26.21
N ASN A 66 10.79 11.51 25.89
CA ASN A 66 11.22 11.29 24.50
C ASN A 66 10.56 10.05 23.90
N PRO A 67 10.27 10.05 22.59
CA PRO A 67 9.71 8.88 21.95
C PRO A 67 10.59 7.65 22.14
N SER A 68 9.99 6.53 22.53
CA SER A 68 10.67 5.24 22.67
C SER A 68 10.12 4.21 21.70
N ARG A 69 8.89 4.39 21.25
CA ARG A 69 8.24 3.46 20.34
C ARG A 69 7.30 4.20 19.39
N TYR A 70 7.29 3.77 18.13
CA TYR A 70 6.48 4.35 17.06
C TYR A 70 5.55 3.31 16.47
N GLN A 71 4.53 3.80 15.78
CA GLN A 71 3.66 2.98 14.92
C GLN A 71 3.60 3.64 13.55
N MET A 72 3.96 2.88 12.51
CA MET A 72 3.75 3.31 11.12
C MET A 72 2.45 2.74 10.62
N ILE A 73 1.61 3.58 10.04
CA ILE A 73 0.31 3.21 9.49
C ILE A 73 0.27 3.64 8.04
N ILE A 74 -0.09 2.71 7.14
CA ILE A 74 -0.34 3.05 5.73
C ILE A 74 -1.77 2.69 5.43
N LYS A 75 -2.50 3.66 4.88
CA LYS A 75 -3.91 3.52 4.49
C LYS A 75 -4.02 3.72 2.99
N LEU A 76 -4.74 2.84 2.33
CA LEU A 76 -5.09 2.99 0.93
C LEU A 76 -6.59 3.08 0.80
N ASN A 77 -7.08 4.19 0.25
CA ASN A 77 -8.45 4.31 -0.22
C ASN A 77 -8.44 4.13 -1.73
N ILE A 78 -9.26 3.22 -2.24
CA ILE A 78 -9.26 2.90 -3.66
C ILE A 78 -10.68 2.79 -4.18
N ASP A 79 -10.93 3.44 -5.32
CA ASP A 79 -12.13 3.26 -6.13
C ASP A 79 -11.79 2.36 -7.30
N VAL A 80 -12.57 1.30 -7.47
CA VAL A 80 -12.48 0.38 -8.61
C VAL A 80 -13.68 0.64 -9.50
N ILE A 81 -13.43 1.00 -10.75
CA ILE A 81 -14.47 1.36 -11.71
C ILE A 81 -14.43 0.37 -12.87
N ASP A 82 -15.53 -0.34 -13.11
CA ASP A 82 -15.62 -1.35 -14.18
C ASP A 82 -16.06 -0.74 -15.53
N ASN A 83 -16.19 -1.58 -16.56
CA ASN A 83 -16.59 -1.14 -17.91
C ASN A 83 -17.97 -0.48 -17.96
N GLN A 84 -18.82 -0.78 -16.97
CA GLN A 84 -20.18 -0.27 -16.90
C GLN A 84 -20.30 0.94 -15.98
N ASN A 85 -19.15 1.54 -15.62
CA ASN A 85 -19.04 2.66 -14.69
C ASN A 85 -19.54 2.34 -13.28
N LYS A 86 -19.64 1.07 -12.93
CA LYS A 86 -19.95 0.67 -11.57
C LYS A 86 -18.71 0.89 -10.71
N LYS A 87 -18.89 1.60 -9.58
CA LYS A 87 -17.81 1.93 -8.67
C LYS A 87 -17.91 1.16 -7.37
N ILE A 88 -16.80 0.58 -6.96
CA ILE A 88 -16.64 -0.07 -5.67
C ILE A 88 -15.52 0.64 -4.93
N ASN A 89 -15.79 1.08 -3.71
CA ASN A 89 -14.77 1.70 -2.85
C ASN A 89 -14.25 0.69 -1.84
N LYS A 90 -12.94 0.67 -1.65
CA LYS A 90 -12.29 -0.18 -0.66
C LYS A 90 -11.30 0.63 0.15
N ASN A 91 -11.17 0.28 1.43
CA ASN A 91 -10.17 0.85 2.32
C ASN A 91 -9.33 -0.29 2.89
N ILE A 92 -8.01 -0.17 2.75
CA ILE A 92 -7.07 -1.16 3.25
C ILE A 92 -6.08 -0.42 4.15
N THR A 93 -5.87 -0.95 5.35
CA THR A 93 -4.94 -0.37 6.32
C THR A 93 -4.00 -1.44 6.82
N GLN A 94 -2.71 -1.12 6.88
CA GLN A 94 -1.69 -1.98 7.47
C GLN A 94 -0.83 -1.12 8.38
N ASP A 95 -0.35 -1.71 9.46
CA ASP A 95 0.46 -0.99 10.44
C ASP A 95 1.53 -1.89 11.05
N PHE A 96 2.51 -1.25 11.66
CA PHE A 96 3.58 -1.94 12.37
C PHE A 96 4.15 -1.02 13.46
N SER A 97 4.32 -1.58 14.66
CA SER A 97 4.94 -0.85 15.78
C SER A 97 6.38 -1.27 15.93
N TYR A 98 7.26 -0.30 16.22
CA TYR A 98 8.70 -0.54 16.31
C TYR A 98 9.36 0.39 17.32
N ASN A 99 10.51 -0.03 17.83
CA ASN A 99 11.28 0.75 18.77
C ASN A 99 12.08 1.84 18.05
N THR A 100 12.28 2.96 18.72
CA THR A 100 13.23 3.97 18.22
C THR A 100 14.66 3.43 18.26
N ASN A 101 15.55 4.12 17.57
CA ASN A 101 16.98 3.84 17.59
C ASN A 101 17.69 5.18 17.75
N SER A 102 18.70 5.24 18.63
CA SER A 102 19.49 6.46 18.82
C SER A 102 20.29 6.83 17.59
N ASN A 103 20.62 5.85 16.73
CA ASN A 103 21.27 6.08 15.45
C ASN A 103 20.18 6.39 14.40
N ARG A 104 20.16 7.66 13.95
CA ARG A 104 19.13 8.12 13.00
C ARG A 104 19.21 7.42 11.65
N PHE A 105 20.41 7.09 11.19
CA PHE A 105 20.57 6.37 9.93
C PHE A 105 19.96 4.96 10.02
N THR A 106 20.25 4.25 11.11
CA THR A 106 19.69 2.93 11.36
C THR A 106 18.17 2.97 11.44
N LEU A 107 17.62 3.95 12.15
CA LEU A 107 16.17 4.13 12.26
C LEU A 107 15.54 4.39 10.89
N SER A 108 16.12 5.29 10.09
CA SER A 108 15.63 5.59 8.74
C SER A 108 15.65 4.35 7.84
N GLN A 109 16.71 3.56 7.87
CA GLN A 109 16.79 2.34 7.07
C GLN A 109 15.75 1.33 7.50
N TYR A 110 15.52 1.18 8.79
CA TYR A 110 14.50 0.30 9.32
C TYR A 110 13.10 0.74 8.89
N GLU A 111 12.83 2.05 8.93
CA GLU A 111 11.54 2.60 8.50
C GLU A 111 11.28 2.37 7.01
N ILE A 112 12.31 2.45 6.18
CA ILE A 112 12.20 2.12 4.75
C ILE A 112 11.78 0.65 4.57
N GLU A 113 12.39 -0.26 5.33
CA GLU A 113 12.06 -1.68 5.28
C GLU A 113 10.63 -1.95 5.75
N ILE A 114 10.19 -1.30 6.82
CA ILE A 114 8.83 -1.41 7.33
C ILE A 114 7.83 -0.94 6.29
N GLU A 115 8.08 0.22 5.67
CA GLU A 115 7.22 0.77 4.63
C GLU A 115 7.07 -0.20 3.46
N GLU A 116 8.16 -0.83 3.01
CA GLU A 116 8.14 -1.84 1.96
C GLU A 116 7.24 -3.03 2.32
N VAL A 117 7.37 -3.54 3.54
CA VAL A 117 6.55 -4.65 4.02
C VAL A 117 5.07 -4.26 4.05
N LEU A 118 4.76 -3.08 4.57
CA LEU A 118 3.36 -2.63 4.66
C LEU A 118 2.75 -2.41 3.28
N ILE A 119 3.49 -1.82 2.35
CA ILE A 119 3.02 -1.64 0.97
C ILE A 119 2.74 -2.99 0.34
N ASN A 120 3.64 -3.97 0.49
CA ASN A 120 3.45 -5.31 -0.07
C ASN A 120 2.22 -5.99 0.51
N LYS A 121 1.97 -5.85 1.81
CA LYS A 121 0.76 -6.41 2.43
C LYS A 121 -0.52 -5.78 1.89
N ILE A 122 -0.51 -4.46 1.68
CA ILE A 122 -1.65 -3.74 1.10
C ILE A 122 -1.90 -4.23 -0.33
N ILE A 123 -0.84 -4.34 -1.14
CA ILE A 123 -0.96 -4.82 -2.52
C ILE A 123 -1.50 -6.25 -2.55
N ASP A 124 -0.98 -7.14 -1.71
CA ASP A 124 -1.46 -8.53 -1.64
C ASP A 124 -2.95 -8.60 -1.31
N GLU A 125 -3.40 -7.81 -0.34
CA GLU A 125 -4.81 -7.77 0.04
C GLU A 125 -5.68 -7.22 -1.08
N LEU A 126 -5.22 -6.17 -1.75
CA LEU A 126 -5.94 -5.58 -2.88
C LEU A 126 -6.04 -6.57 -4.05
N ILE A 127 -4.94 -7.22 -4.42
CA ILE A 127 -4.92 -8.20 -5.51
C ILE A 127 -5.87 -9.36 -5.19
N LYS A 128 -5.89 -9.82 -3.94
CA LYS A 128 -6.82 -10.85 -3.49
C LYS A 128 -8.26 -10.40 -3.70
N ASP A 129 -8.59 -9.16 -3.33
CA ASP A 129 -9.93 -8.62 -3.51
C ASP A 129 -10.29 -8.45 -4.99
N LEU A 130 -9.38 -7.92 -5.80
CA LEU A 130 -9.61 -7.73 -7.23
C LEU A 130 -9.77 -9.08 -7.96
N SER A 131 -9.11 -10.13 -7.51
CA SER A 131 -9.19 -11.45 -8.15
C SER A 131 -10.57 -12.09 -7.98
N LYS A 132 -11.41 -11.54 -7.13
CA LYS A 132 -12.78 -12.01 -6.90
C LYS A 132 -13.83 -11.28 -7.76
N LEU A 133 -13.41 -10.31 -8.54
CA LEU A 133 -14.33 -9.54 -9.41
C LEU A 133 -14.75 -10.32 -10.65
#